data_a56744f6a01aac6dc4191e711eb3ac2e
#
_entry.id   a56744f6a01aac6dc4191e711eb3ac2e
#
_cell.length_a   1.000
_cell.length_b   1.000
_cell.length_c   1.000
_cell.angle_alpha   90.00
_cell.angle_beta   90.00
_cell.angle_gamma   90.00
#
_symmetry.space_group_name_H-M   'P 1'
#
loop_
_entity.id
_entity.type
_entity.pdbx_description
1 polymer ?
#
loop_
_entity_poly.entity_id
_entity_poly.type
_entity_poly.pdbx_seq_one_letter_code
_entity_poly.pdbx_strand_id
1 'polypeptide(L)' 'TSGEFDLLAALIDRPNRLMTRDLLLDITKGRQADVFDRSIDITISRLRQKIEDDPKNPQFIKTVRGKGYIFSAEIG' A
#
# COMPACT_ATOMS: atom_id res chain seq x y z
N THR A 1 3.49 9.81 -7.96
CA THR A 1 3.29 9.20 -9.27
C THR A 1 1.98 8.45 -9.32
N SER A 2 1.54 8.12 -10.51
CA SER A 2 0.26 7.43 -10.67
C SER A 2 0.28 6.05 -10.01
N GLY A 3 1.42 5.40 -9.97
CA GLY A 3 1.54 4.10 -9.34
C GLY A 3 1.34 4.16 -7.84
N GLU A 4 1.88 5.18 -7.20
CA GLU A 4 1.67 5.39 -5.78
C GLU A 4 0.20 5.65 -5.49
N PHE A 5 -0.42 6.45 -6.31
CA PHE A 5 -1.83 6.75 -6.14
C PHE A 5 -2.70 5.50 -6.31
N ASP A 6 -2.40 4.70 -7.33
CA ASP A 6 -3.16 3.49 -7.58
C ASP A 6 -3.05 2.52 -6.40
N LEU A 7 -1.86 2.37 -5.85
CA LEU A 7 -1.66 1.48 -4.72
C LEU A 7 -2.40 1.99 -3.48
N LEU A 8 -2.31 3.28 -3.24
CA LEU A 8 -3.01 3.87 -2.10
C LEU A 8 -4.52 3.73 -2.27
N ALA A 9 -5.02 3.96 -3.46
CA ALA A 9 -6.45 3.81 -3.73
C ALA A 9 -6.91 2.38 -3.48
N ALA A 10 -6.11 1.40 -3.87
CA ALA A 10 -6.45 0.00 -3.62
C ALA A 10 -6.54 -0.29 -2.13
N LEU A 11 -5.62 0.25 -1.36
CA LEU A 11 -5.63 0.05 0.09
C LEU A 11 -6.82 0.74 0.74
N ILE A 12 -7.09 1.97 0.34
CA ILE A 12 -8.20 2.74 0.91
C ILE A 12 -9.55 2.13 0.56
N ASP A 13 -9.64 1.55 -0.62
CA ASP A 13 -10.87 0.93 -1.10
C ASP A 13 -11.23 -0.31 -0.26
N ARG A 14 -10.26 -0.87 0.43
CA ARG A 14 -10.46 -2.04 1.28
C ARG A 14 -9.84 -1.80 2.64
N PRO A 15 -10.40 -0.88 3.42
CA PRO A 15 -9.81 -0.52 4.72
C PRO A 15 -9.91 -1.69 5.70
N ASN A 16 -8.92 -1.80 6.55
CA ASN A 16 -8.85 -2.81 7.60
C ASN A 16 -8.84 -4.24 7.07
N ARG A 17 -8.41 -4.40 5.82
CA ARG A 17 -8.33 -5.71 5.19
C ARG A 17 -6.90 -6.00 4.78
N LEU A 18 -6.47 -7.22 5.02
CA LEU A 18 -5.12 -7.63 4.62
C LEU A 18 -5.03 -7.67 3.09
N MET A 19 -4.07 -6.93 2.56
CA MET A 19 -3.79 -6.91 1.13
C MET A 19 -2.41 -7.52 0.92
N THR A 20 -2.37 -8.71 0.35
CA THR A 20 -1.10 -9.36 0.06
C THR A 20 -0.40 -8.64 -1.07
N ARG A 21 0.92 -8.84 -1.16
CA ARG A 21 1.68 -8.28 -2.27
C ARG A 21 1.14 -8.73 -3.60
N ASP A 22 0.80 -10.01 -3.70
CA ASP A 22 0.25 -10.55 -4.95
C ASP A 22 -1.05 -9.85 -5.31
N LEU A 23 -1.91 -9.64 -4.33
CA LEU A 23 -3.17 -8.97 -4.57
C LEU A 23 -2.95 -7.52 -4.99
N LEU A 24 -2.02 -6.83 -4.34
CA LEU A 24 -1.71 -5.46 -4.70
C LEU A 24 -1.12 -5.37 -6.09
N LEU A 25 -0.24 -6.29 -6.45
CA LEU A 25 0.29 -6.36 -7.80
C LEU A 25 -0.81 -6.58 -8.82
N ASP A 26 -1.72 -7.47 -8.51
CA ASP A 26 -2.82 -7.82 -9.40
C ASP A 26 -3.72 -6.61 -9.66
N ILE A 27 -4.03 -5.86 -8.62
CA ILE A 27 -4.89 -4.69 -8.74
C ILE A 27 -4.22 -3.58 -9.54
N THR A 28 -2.92 -3.36 -9.32
CA THR A 28 -2.21 -2.25 -9.95
C THR A 28 -1.64 -2.60 -11.31
N LYS A 29 -1.47 -3.87 -11.58
CA LYS A 29 -0.79 -4.37 -12.76
C LYS A 29 -1.45 -3.96 -14.08
N GLY A 30 -2.75 -3.80 -14.08
CA GLY A 30 -3.46 -3.42 -15.28
C GLY A 30 -3.10 -2.04 -15.81
N ARG A 31 -2.42 -1.24 -15.00
CA ARG A 31 -2.06 0.12 -15.39
C ARG A 31 -0.59 0.30 -15.64
N GLN A 32 0.26 -0.38 -14.86
CA GLN A 32 1.70 -0.20 -14.90
C GLN A 32 2.37 -1.55 -14.77
N ALA A 33 2.09 -2.44 -15.67
CA ALA A 33 2.45 -3.84 -15.53
C ALA A 33 3.92 -4.10 -15.28
N ASP A 34 4.80 -3.33 -15.89
CA ASP A 34 6.23 -3.62 -15.77
C ASP A 34 6.96 -2.84 -14.71
N VAL A 35 6.31 -1.90 -14.07
CA VAL A 35 6.99 -1.05 -13.11
C VAL A 35 6.92 -1.58 -11.69
N PHE A 36 5.95 -2.40 -11.38
CA PHE A 36 5.64 -2.71 -9.99
C PHE A 36 6.07 -4.07 -9.47
N ASP A 37 6.69 -4.88 -10.32
CA ASP A 37 7.03 -6.23 -9.90
C ASP A 37 7.80 -6.30 -8.61
N ARG A 38 8.71 -5.35 -8.40
CA ARG A 38 9.59 -5.41 -7.26
C ARG A 38 9.50 -4.17 -6.39
N SER A 39 8.54 -3.32 -6.66
CA SER A 39 8.53 -2.03 -6.00
C SER A 39 7.34 -1.79 -5.09
N ILE A 40 6.58 -2.83 -4.76
CA ILE A 40 5.49 -2.66 -3.81
C ILE A 40 6.03 -2.12 -2.49
N ASP A 41 7.09 -2.72 -1.97
CA ASP A 41 7.66 -2.26 -0.70
C ASP A 41 8.19 -0.84 -0.79
N ILE A 42 8.81 -0.51 -1.91
CA ILE A 42 9.34 0.83 -2.12
C ILE A 42 8.19 1.83 -2.24
N THR A 43 7.15 1.47 -2.96
CA THR A 43 5.99 2.34 -3.12
C THR A 43 5.30 2.57 -1.79
N ILE A 44 5.16 1.52 -0.99
CA ILE A 44 4.60 1.63 0.35
C ILE A 44 5.44 2.59 1.20
N SER A 45 6.75 2.47 1.12
CA SER A 45 7.66 3.34 1.86
C SER A 45 7.45 4.80 1.47
N ARG A 46 7.32 5.06 0.17
CA ARG A 46 7.08 6.42 -0.32
C ARG A 46 5.74 6.96 0.13
N LEU A 47 4.71 6.12 0.10
CA LEU A 47 3.39 6.50 0.59
C LEU A 47 3.44 6.87 2.06
N ARG A 48 4.15 6.07 2.85
CA ARG A 48 4.28 6.35 4.27
C ARG A 48 4.91 7.71 4.50
N GLN A 49 5.91 8.06 3.71
CA GLN A 49 6.54 9.36 3.85
C GLN A 49 5.59 10.50 3.52
N LYS A 50 4.58 10.25 2.71
CA LYS A 50 3.64 11.29 2.32
C LYS A 50 2.46 11.43 3.25
N ILE A 51 1.99 10.33 3.81
CA ILE A 51 0.75 10.36 4.60
C ILE A 51 0.95 10.08 6.08
N GLU A 52 2.08 9.51 6.48
CA GLU A 52 2.33 9.21 7.89
C GLU A 52 3.12 10.34 8.53
N ASP A 53 2.75 10.68 9.76
CA ASP A 53 3.54 11.64 10.52
C ASP A 53 4.93 11.09 10.81
N ASP A 54 5.00 9.81 11.13
CA ASP A 54 6.26 9.13 11.38
C ASP A 54 6.29 7.85 10.54
N PRO A 55 6.97 7.88 9.38
CA PRO A 55 7.01 6.71 8.51
C PRO A 55 7.59 5.46 9.16
N LYS A 56 8.41 5.63 10.18
CA LYS A 56 9.00 4.50 10.89
C LYS A 56 8.02 3.86 11.85
N ASN A 57 6.98 4.59 12.20
CA ASN A 57 5.94 4.09 13.10
C ASN A 57 4.58 4.38 12.47
N PRO A 58 4.28 3.72 11.35
CA PRO A 58 3.09 4.05 10.57
C PRO A 58 1.80 3.71 11.31
N GLN A 59 0.83 4.58 11.17
CA GLN A 59 -0.48 4.38 11.78
C GLN A 59 -1.54 4.00 10.76
N PHE A 60 -1.32 4.36 9.50
CA PHE A 60 -2.31 4.07 8.44
C PHE A 60 -1.95 2.84 7.65
N ILE A 61 -0.75 2.78 7.12
CA ILE A 61 -0.32 1.63 6.33
C ILE A 61 0.55 0.75 7.21
N LYS A 62 -0.03 -0.33 7.71
CA LYS A 62 0.66 -1.24 8.60
C LYS A 62 1.13 -2.48 7.87
N THR A 63 2.28 -2.98 8.26
CA THR A 63 2.85 -4.18 7.68
C THR A 63 2.41 -5.40 8.47
N VAL A 64 1.89 -6.40 7.79
CA VAL A 64 1.64 -7.71 8.38
C VAL A 64 2.76 -8.62 7.91
N ARG A 65 3.61 -8.96 8.83
CA ARG A 65 4.84 -9.66 8.53
C ARG A 65 4.60 -10.97 7.79
N GLY A 66 5.29 -11.10 6.65
CA GLY A 66 5.17 -12.30 5.85
C GLY A 66 3.87 -12.43 5.08
N LYS A 67 2.97 -11.45 5.18
CA LYS A 67 1.67 -11.55 4.53
C LYS A 67 1.35 -10.38 3.61
N GLY A 68 1.55 -9.16 4.08
CA GLY A 68 1.25 -8.01 3.24
C GLY A 68 1.04 -6.75 4.05
N TYR A 69 0.05 -5.96 3.65
CA TYR A 69 -0.19 -4.65 4.25
C TYR A 69 -1.67 -4.47 4.55
N ILE A 70 -1.95 -3.64 5.55
CA ILE A 70 -3.32 -3.29 5.92
C ILE A 70 -3.40 -1.78 6.04
N PHE A 71 -4.41 -1.18 5.40
CA PHE A 71 -4.71 0.22 5.62
C PHE A 71 -5.64 0.31 6.83
N SER A 72 -5.11 0.80 7.91
CA SER A 72 -5.86 0.90 9.16
C SER A 72 -6.63 2.21 9.17
N ALA A 73 -7.89 2.15 8.83
CA ALA A 73 -8.75 3.32 8.84
C ALA A 73 -9.62 3.27 10.09
N GLU A 74 -9.33 4.17 11.00
CA GLU A 74 -10.18 4.33 12.17
C GLU A 74 -11.09 5.50 11.95
N ILE A 75 -12.35 5.20 11.84
CA ILE A 75 -13.35 6.24 11.71
C ILE A 75 -13.90 6.43 13.10
N GLY A 76 -13.31 7.34 13.74
CA GLY A 76 -13.53 7.53 15.10
C GLY A 76 -14.63 8.06 15.72
#